data_54762d9f03fda421dfad06b6791837a6
#
_entry.id   54762d9f03fda421dfad06b6791837a6
#
_cell.length_a   1.000
_cell.length_b   1.000
_cell.length_c   1.000
_cell.angle_alpha   90.00
_cell.angle_beta   90.00
_cell.angle_gamma   90.00
#
_symmetry.space_group_name_H-M   'P 1'
#
loop_
_entity.id
_entity.type
_entity.pdbx_description
1 polymer ?
#
loop_
_entity_poly.entity_id
_entity_poly.type
_entity_poly.pdbx_seq_one_letter_code
_entity_poly.pdbx_strand_id
1 'polypeptide(L)'
;MLSRYSVANFAHQNKIAHVVPLANGADIVNEHPTTFQINVPYTLVYNHVYNRFAIMHKNDNIIFVHMGEREDNVTYMTGFKEFLHGMSIPYQEINASEFSQILAMLKPGFRNVLVPSSATSSSFGLLCEKLEALGLTSECTLQLFGFPEWQTFTGKYENYLKKYNCQFFTAFYSGSNKHRTQLFNSRFRHWFHQEQYKGIPRYGELGYDIGAYFIKGLNDFGSSFYENLHNYSYMSLEFPFNFEKKNSWSGFQNKSILIVTHLMDGSV
;
A
#
# COMPACT_ATOMS: atom_id res chain seq x y z
N MET A 1 13.43 2.46 30.36
CA MET A 1 12.56 2.68 29.20
C MET A 1 11.34 1.78 29.35
N LEU A 2 10.11 2.34 29.45
CA LEU A 2 8.90 1.54 29.54
C LEU A 2 8.74 0.77 28.24
N SER A 3 8.44 -0.54 28.31
CA SER A 3 8.18 -1.31 27.10
C SER A 3 6.82 -0.88 26.51
N ARG A 4 6.64 -1.02 25.18
CA ARG A 4 5.36 -0.76 24.50
C ARG A 4 4.18 -1.52 25.14
N TYR A 5 4.44 -2.70 25.71
CA TYR A 5 3.44 -3.49 26.43
C TYR A 5 3.05 -2.88 27.78
N SER A 6 4.00 -2.27 28.49
CA SER A 6 3.69 -1.59 29.76
C SER A 6 2.72 -0.42 29.56
N VAL A 7 2.88 0.33 28.48
CA VAL A 7 1.96 1.42 28.11
C VAL A 7 0.59 0.88 27.69
N ALA A 8 0.56 -0.17 26.88
CA ALA A 8 -0.68 -0.80 26.44
C ALA A 8 -1.47 -1.39 27.61
N ASN A 9 -0.78 -2.07 28.56
CA ASN A 9 -1.39 -2.58 29.79
C ASN A 9 -1.99 -1.46 30.65
N PHE A 10 -1.23 -0.39 30.88
CA PHE A 10 -1.72 0.76 31.63
C PHE A 10 -2.95 1.39 30.96
N ALA A 11 -2.91 1.60 29.67
CA ALA A 11 -4.02 2.17 28.91
C ALA A 11 -5.27 1.27 28.98
N HIS A 12 -5.08 -0.04 28.85
CA HIS A 12 -6.19 -1.00 28.97
C HIS A 12 -6.83 -0.98 30.35
N GLN A 13 -6.03 -1.05 31.43
CA GLN A 13 -6.50 -1.03 32.81
C GLN A 13 -7.28 0.25 33.15
N ASN A 14 -6.87 1.38 32.56
CA ASN A 14 -7.49 2.68 32.77
C ASN A 14 -8.55 3.07 31.72
N LYS A 15 -8.88 2.16 30.77
CA LYS A 15 -9.83 2.40 29.67
C LYS A 15 -9.46 3.60 28.79
N ILE A 16 -8.17 3.82 28.60
CA ILE A 16 -7.61 4.89 27.76
C ILE A 16 -7.31 4.32 26.37
N ALA A 17 -7.71 5.03 25.32
CA ALA A 17 -7.30 4.69 23.97
C ALA A 17 -5.79 4.85 23.79
N HIS A 18 -5.13 3.81 23.33
CA HIS A 18 -3.70 3.78 23.09
C HIS A 18 -3.43 3.70 21.60
N VAL A 19 -2.91 4.75 21.00
CA VAL A 19 -2.60 4.80 19.57
C VAL A 19 -1.11 4.52 19.35
N VAL A 20 -0.79 3.54 18.50
CA VAL A 20 0.57 3.08 18.19
C VAL A 20 0.88 3.39 16.72
N PRO A 21 1.58 4.51 16.43
CA PRO A 21 1.79 4.96 15.06
C PRO A 21 2.77 4.11 14.26
N LEU A 22 3.90 3.74 14.87
CA LEU A 22 5.09 3.26 14.15
C LEU A 22 5.46 1.81 14.45
N ALA A 23 4.95 1.21 15.55
CA ALA A 23 5.25 -0.19 15.84
C ALA A 23 4.50 -1.11 14.88
N ASN A 24 5.25 -1.99 14.22
CA ASN A 24 4.73 -2.95 13.24
C ASN A 24 4.65 -4.40 13.76
N GLY A 25 4.91 -4.65 15.06
CA GLY A 25 4.72 -5.97 15.66
C GLY A 25 3.23 -6.30 15.75
N ALA A 26 2.81 -7.42 15.13
CA ALA A 26 1.40 -7.80 15.03
C ALA A 26 0.75 -8.20 16.37
N ASP A 27 1.54 -8.42 17.40
CA ASP A 27 1.17 -8.95 18.70
C ASP A 27 0.67 -7.90 19.70
N ILE A 28 1.03 -6.62 19.51
CA ILE A 28 0.70 -5.56 20.47
C ILE A 28 -0.81 -5.37 20.71
N VAL A 29 -1.63 -5.73 19.73
CA VAL A 29 -3.09 -5.60 19.82
C VAL A 29 -3.77 -6.86 20.35
N ASN A 30 -3.09 -7.99 20.47
CA ASN A 30 -3.74 -9.29 20.73
C ASN A 30 -4.53 -9.32 22.06
N GLU A 31 -4.02 -8.65 23.10
CA GLU A 31 -4.61 -8.67 24.46
C GLU A 31 -4.94 -7.25 24.98
N HIS A 32 -4.94 -6.25 24.08
CA HIS A 32 -5.13 -4.86 24.46
C HIS A 32 -6.27 -4.22 23.65
N PRO A 33 -7.54 -4.46 24.02
CA PRO A 33 -8.71 -4.03 23.24
C PRO A 33 -8.86 -2.51 23.06
N THR A 34 -8.13 -1.70 23.82
CA THR A 34 -8.08 -0.23 23.69
C THR A 34 -6.95 0.28 22.81
N THR A 35 -6.13 -0.64 22.24
CA THR A 35 -4.97 -0.27 21.43
C THR A 35 -5.34 -0.18 19.94
N PHE A 36 -4.89 0.91 19.29
CA PHE A 36 -5.01 1.15 17.86
C PHE A 36 -3.64 1.10 17.21
N GLN A 37 -3.39 0.10 16.41
CA GLN A 37 -2.16 -0.02 15.62
C GLN A 37 -2.36 0.60 14.24
N ILE A 38 -1.61 1.67 13.95
CA ILE A 38 -1.69 2.40 12.68
C ILE A 38 -0.87 1.68 11.61
N ASN A 39 0.41 1.39 11.90
CA ASN A 39 1.31 0.71 10.98
C ASN A 39 1.26 -0.80 11.25
N VAL A 40 0.77 -1.56 10.30
CA VAL A 40 0.70 -3.03 10.36
C VAL A 40 1.64 -3.65 9.33
N PRO A 41 2.19 -4.85 9.59
CA PRO A 41 2.96 -5.58 8.59
C PRO A 41 2.12 -5.82 7.33
N TYR A 42 2.71 -5.65 6.15
CA TYR A 42 2.01 -5.89 4.89
C TYR A 42 1.44 -7.30 4.77
N THR A 43 2.08 -8.30 5.38
CA THR A 43 1.56 -9.68 5.44
C THR A 43 0.13 -9.79 5.99
N LEU A 44 -0.27 -8.85 6.86
CA LEU A 44 -1.64 -8.81 7.41
C LEU A 44 -2.67 -8.18 6.46
N VAL A 45 -2.21 -7.56 5.38
CA VAL A 45 -3.07 -6.88 4.40
C VAL A 45 -2.96 -7.47 2.99
N TYR A 46 -2.12 -8.46 2.76
CA TYR A 46 -1.95 -9.08 1.44
C TYR A 46 -3.28 -9.58 0.85
N ASN A 47 -4.15 -10.19 1.64
CA ASN A 47 -5.47 -10.64 1.17
C ASN A 47 -6.34 -9.47 0.67
N HIS A 48 -6.24 -8.28 1.29
CA HIS A 48 -6.93 -7.08 0.80
C HIS A 48 -6.34 -6.61 -0.53
N VAL A 49 -5.02 -6.70 -0.70
CA VAL A 49 -4.33 -6.38 -1.97
C VAL A 49 -4.78 -7.34 -3.08
N TYR A 50 -4.75 -8.65 -2.81
CA TYR A 50 -5.15 -9.68 -3.78
C TYR A 50 -6.59 -9.52 -4.23
N ASN A 51 -7.49 -9.29 -3.27
CA ASN A 51 -8.91 -9.07 -3.56
C ASN A 51 -9.13 -7.81 -4.43
N ARG A 52 -8.47 -6.70 -4.10
CA ARG A 52 -8.57 -5.46 -4.90
C ARG A 52 -8.01 -5.66 -6.30
N PHE A 53 -6.85 -6.30 -6.42
CA PHE A 53 -6.27 -6.65 -7.71
C PHE A 53 -7.20 -7.53 -8.53
N ALA A 54 -7.76 -8.60 -7.94
CA ALA A 54 -8.67 -9.50 -8.61
C ALA A 54 -9.92 -8.78 -9.15
N ILE A 55 -10.51 -7.86 -8.37
CA ILE A 55 -11.64 -7.04 -8.81
C ILE A 55 -11.26 -6.17 -10.03
N MET A 56 -10.05 -5.58 -10.00
CA MET A 56 -9.60 -4.64 -11.04
C MET A 56 -9.17 -5.35 -12.33
N HIS A 57 -8.60 -6.56 -12.22
CA HIS A 57 -7.86 -7.23 -13.30
C HIS A 57 -8.42 -8.60 -13.70
N LYS A 58 -9.59 -9.00 -13.21
CA LYS A 58 -10.19 -10.34 -13.52
C LYS A 58 -10.38 -10.63 -15.01
N ASN A 59 -10.44 -9.59 -15.85
CA ASN A 59 -10.65 -9.72 -17.30
C ASN A 59 -9.35 -9.43 -18.09
N ASP A 60 -8.26 -9.12 -17.41
CA ASP A 60 -6.98 -8.78 -18.01
C ASP A 60 -6.13 -10.05 -18.22
N ASN A 61 -5.10 -9.95 -19.06
CA ASN A 61 -4.11 -11.00 -19.21
C ASN A 61 -3.01 -10.84 -18.15
N ILE A 62 -3.02 -11.67 -17.12
CA ILE A 62 -2.12 -11.58 -15.95
C ILE A 62 -0.89 -12.45 -16.19
N ILE A 63 0.30 -11.88 -16.03
CA ILE A 63 1.58 -12.57 -16.21
C ILE A 63 2.48 -12.28 -15.00
N PHE A 64 2.79 -13.31 -14.22
CA PHE A 64 3.80 -13.21 -13.15
C PHE A 64 5.21 -13.34 -13.75
N VAL A 65 6.11 -12.42 -13.36
CA VAL A 65 7.49 -12.39 -13.84
C VAL A 65 8.42 -12.69 -12.67
N HIS A 66 9.07 -13.87 -12.69
CA HIS A 66 10.05 -14.27 -11.69
C HIS A 66 11.39 -13.59 -11.97
N MET A 67 11.82 -12.68 -11.10
CA MET A 67 13.02 -11.86 -11.28
C MET A 67 14.31 -12.57 -10.83
N GLY A 68 14.20 -13.61 -10.00
CA GLY A 68 15.31 -14.43 -9.52
C GLY A 68 15.06 -14.89 -8.08
N GLU A 69 15.58 -16.07 -7.71
CA GLU A 69 15.28 -16.74 -6.43
C GLU A 69 15.64 -15.91 -5.17
N ARG A 70 16.67 -15.06 -5.25
CA ARG A 70 17.11 -14.22 -4.11
C ARG A 70 16.27 -12.96 -3.92
N GLU A 71 15.56 -12.57 -4.96
CA GLU A 71 14.80 -11.32 -4.99
C GLU A 71 13.28 -11.56 -4.94
N ASP A 72 12.84 -12.81 -5.11
CA ASP A 72 11.44 -13.17 -5.11
C ASP A 72 10.83 -13.01 -3.71
N ASN A 73 9.75 -12.27 -3.63
CA ASN A 73 8.91 -12.21 -2.44
C ASN A 73 8.00 -13.45 -2.39
N VAL A 74 8.58 -14.58 -2.01
CA VAL A 74 7.92 -15.90 -2.09
C VAL A 74 6.56 -15.91 -1.42
N THR A 75 6.47 -15.42 -0.18
CA THR A 75 5.21 -15.42 0.58
C THR A 75 4.12 -14.62 -0.13
N TYR A 76 4.47 -13.43 -0.64
CA TYR A 76 3.53 -12.57 -1.36
C TYR A 76 3.07 -13.22 -2.67
N MET A 77 4.03 -13.71 -3.47
CA MET A 77 3.75 -14.29 -4.78
C MET A 77 2.95 -15.59 -4.68
N THR A 78 3.30 -16.47 -3.73
CA THR A 78 2.56 -17.72 -3.50
C THR A 78 1.12 -17.45 -3.08
N GLY A 79 0.92 -16.63 -2.05
CA GLY A 79 -0.44 -16.29 -1.59
C GLY A 79 -1.26 -15.57 -2.67
N PHE A 80 -0.62 -14.75 -3.50
CA PHE A 80 -1.30 -14.09 -4.62
C PHE A 80 -1.83 -15.09 -5.66
N LYS A 81 -0.96 -16.01 -6.09
CA LYS A 81 -1.33 -17.06 -7.06
C LYS A 81 -2.42 -17.99 -6.51
N GLU A 82 -2.30 -18.41 -5.25
CA GLU A 82 -3.32 -19.20 -4.56
C GLU A 82 -4.67 -18.48 -4.51
N PHE A 83 -4.66 -17.17 -4.22
CA PHE A 83 -5.87 -16.35 -4.19
C PHE A 83 -6.54 -16.28 -5.57
N LEU A 84 -5.78 -15.99 -6.64
CA LEU A 84 -6.31 -15.93 -8.02
C LEU A 84 -6.84 -17.29 -8.46
N HIS A 85 -6.14 -18.37 -8.15
CA HIS A 85 -6.60 -19.73 -8.43
C HIS A 85 -7.94 -20.02 -7.72
N GLY A 86 -8.07 -19.68 -6.45
CA GLY A 86 -9.32 -19.81 -5.68
C GLY A 86 -10.48 -19.02 -6.26
N MET A 87 -10.19 -17.90 -6.94
CA MET A 87 -11.19 -17.07 -7.65
C MET A 87 -11.42 -17.52 -9.11
N SER A 88 -10.75 -18.57 -9.56
CA SER A 88 -10.78 -19.04 -10.97
C SER A 88 -10.33 -17.98 -11.98
N ILE A 89 -9.40 -17.11 -11.59
CA ILE A 89 -8.79 -16.09 -12.45
C ILE A 89 -7.52 -16.67 -13.06
N PRO A 90 -7.44 -16.83 -14.39
CA PRO A 90 -6.28 -17.42 -15.06
C PRO A 90 -5.09 -16.46 -15.04
N TYR A 91 -3.89 -17.00 -14.90
CA TYR A 91 -2.64 -16.28 -15.04
C TYR A 91 -1.57 -17.15 -15.73
N GLN A 92 -0.50 -16.52 -16.18
CA GLN A 92 0.68 -17.15 -16.77
C GLN A 92 1.90 -16.79 -15.95
N GLU A 93 3.00 -17.54 -16.10
CA GLU A 93 4.26 -17.30 -15.39
C GLU A 93 5.44 -17.36 -16.37
N ILE A 94 6.43 -16.49 -16.16
CA ILE A 94 7.66 -16.46 -16.97
C ILE A 94 8.85 -16.10 -16.09
N ASN A 95 10.01 -16.67 -16.38
CA ASN A 95 11.28 -16.26 -15.77
C ASN A 95 11.87 -15.07 -16.52
N ALA A 96 12.48 -14.12 -15.82
CA ALA A 96 13.15 -12.99 -16.43
C ALA A 96 14.35 -13.40 -17.33
N SER A 97 14.92 -14.59 -17.13
CA SER A 97 15.94 -15.18 -18.01
C SER A 97 15.38 -15.57 -19.38
N GLU A 98 14.10 -15.89 -19.46
CA GLU A 98 13.40 -16.35 -20.67
C GLU A 98 12.48 -15.27 -21.27
N PHE A 99 12.71 -14.02 -20.91
CA PHE A 99 11.79 -12.91 -21.17
C PHE A 99 11.47 -12.66 -22.65
N SER A 100 12.32 -13.12 -23.59
CA SER A 100 12.01 -13.06 -25.02
C SER A 100 10.75 -13.84 -25.42
N GLN A 101 10.36 -14.83 -24.63
CA GLN A 101 9.16 -15.63 -24.87
C GLN A 101 7.86 -14.88 -24.47
N ILE A 102 7.95 -13.75 -23.78
CA ILE A 102 6.79 -12.99 -23.31
C ILE A 102 5.88 -12.55 -24.47
N LEU A 103 6.44 -12.33 -25.66
CA LEU A 103 5.66 -11.93 -26.85
C LEU A 103 4.57 -12.92 -27.21
N ALA A 104 4.81 -14.24 -27.01
CA ALA A 104 3.82 -15.26 -27.24
C ALA A 104 2.73 -15.31 -26.15
N MET A 105 2.98 -14.69 -25.00
CA MET A 105 2.06 -14.63 -23.86
C MET A 105 1.20 -13.37 -23.86
N LEU A 106 1.63 -12.31 -24.53
CA LEU A 106 0.88 -11.06 -24.65
C LEU A 106 -0.36 -11.26 -25.53
N LYS A 107 -1.47 -10.70 -25.12
CA LYS A 107 -2.73 -10.75 -25.86
C LYS A 107 -3.06 -9.37 -26.43
N PRO A 108 -3.03 -9.21 -27.78
CA PRO A 108 -3.51 -7.99 -28.43
C PRO A 108 -4.98 -7.71 -28.10
N GLY A 109 -5.30 -6.42 -27.90
CA GLY A 109 -6.66 -6.01 -27.53
C GLY A 109 -7.03 -6.22 -26.07
N PHE A 110 -6.17 -6.85 -25.27
CA PHE A 110 -6.31 -6.95 -23.81
C PHE A 110 -5.28 -6.11 -23.10
N ARG A 111 -5.59 -5.70 -21.85
CA ARG A 111 -4.57 -5.18 -20.95
C ARG A 111 -3.73 -6.36 -20.46
N ASN A 112 -2.43 -6.26 -20.66
CA ASN A 112 -1.47 -7.25 -20.19
C ASN A 112 -0.84 -6.72 -18.89
N VAL A 113 -1.17 -7.34 -17.75
CA VAL A 113 -0.70 -6.94 -16.43
C VAL A 113 0.44 -7.82 -16.00
N LEU A 114 1.63 -7.24 -15.90
CA LEU A 114 2.82 -7.93 -15.45
C LEU A 114 3.04 -7.68 -13.96
N VAL A 115 3.21 -8.77 -13.21
CA VAL A 115 3.42 -8.75 -11.76
C VAL A 115 4.82 -9.30 -11.48
N PRO A 116 5.86 -8.44 -11.31
CA PRO A 116 7.21 -8.91 -10.99
C PRO A 116 7.28 -9.41 -9.55
N SER A 117 8.16 -10.39 -9.30
CA SER A 117 8.36 -10.99 -7.98
C SER A 117 9.27 -10.16 -7.05
N SER A 118 9.94 -9.14 -7.57
CA SER A 118 10.91 -8.33 -6.82
C SER A 118 10.48 -6.86 -6.70
N ALA A 119 10.68 -6.30 -5.50
CA ALA A 119 10.39 -4.90 -5.17
C ALA A 119 11.53 -3.93 -5.51
N THR A 120 12.74 -4.44 -5.82
CA THR A 120 13.95 -3.62 -5.96
C THR A 120 13.96 -2.74 -7.20
N SER A 121 14.58 -1.58 -7.12
CA SER A 121 14.74 -0.68 -8.27
C SER A 121 15.59 -1.28 -9.40
N SER A 122 16.56 -2.15 -9.06
CA SER A 122 17.37 -2.87 -10.04
C SER A 122 16.52 -3.84 -10.86
N SER A 123 15.71 -4.68 -10.22
CA SER A 123 14.82 -5.62 -10.90
C SER A 123 13.74 -4.91 -11.70
N PHE A 124 13.17 -3.83 -11.15
CA PHE A 124 12.22 -3.00 -11.88
C PHE A 124 12.85 -2.37 -13.14
N GLY A 125 14.07 -1.81 -13.02
CA GLY A 125 14.80 -1.25 -14.15
C GLY A 125 15.10 -2.29 -15.22
N LEU A 126 15.59 -3.47 -14.82
CA LEU A 126 15.87 -4.59 -15.73
C LEU A 126 14.59 -5.03 -16.48
N LEU A 127 13.47 -5.14 -15.78
CA LEU A 127 12.18 -5.48 -16.41
C LEU A 127 11.79 -4.44 -17.46
N CYS A 128 11.87 -3.14 -17.11
CA CYS A 128 11.51 -2.06 -18.03
C CYS A 128 12.44 -2.00 -19.25
N GLU A 129 13.76 -2.18 -19.07
CA GLU A 129 14.73 -2.24 -20.18
C GLU A 129 14.44 -3.42 -21.11
N LYS A 130 14.08 -4.59 -20.57
CA LYS A 130 13.66 -5.75 -21.38
C LYS A 130 12.37 -5.45 -22.15
N LEU A 131 11.40 -4.78 -21.54
CA LEU A 131 10.16 -4.37 -22.22
C LEU A 131 10.43 -3.37 -23.35
N GLU A 132 11.35 -2.43 -23.16
CA GLU A 132 11.75 -1.49 -24.21
C GLU A 132 12.41 -2.19 -25.40
N ALA A 133 13.26 -3.17 -25.11
CA ALA A 133 13.97 -3.94 -26.15
C ALA A 133 13.01 -4.77 -27.04
N LEU A 134 11.80 -5.07 -26.58
CA LEU A 134 10.81 -5.80 -27.39
C LEU A 134 10.17 -4.95 -28.50
N GLY A 135 10.27 -3.62 -28.45
CA GLY A 135 9.71 -2.74 -29.48
C GLY A 135 8.20 -2.92 -29.67
N LEU A 136 7.44 -3.10 -28.58
CA LEU A 136 6.01 -3.41 -28.65
C LEU A 136 5.22 -2.32 -29.37
N THR A 137 4.26 -2.74 -30.18
CA THR A 137 3.31 -1.86 -30.86
C THR A 137 2.25 -1.30 -29.92
N SER A 138 1.58 -0.22 -30.33
CA SER A 138 0.48 0.41 -29.57
C SER A 138 -0.72 -0.50 -29.29
N GLU A 139 -0.83 -1.63 -29.98
CA GLU A 139 -1.89 -2.61 -29.81
C GLU A 139 -1.73 -3.45 -28.51
N CYS A 140 -0.51 -3.51 -27.98
CA CYS A 140 -0.22 -4.22 -26.72
C CYS A 140 -0.23 -3.25 -25.54
N THR A 141 -1.38 -3.11 -24.89
CA THR A 141 -1.47 -2.33 -23.64
C THR A 141 -0.77 -3.08 -22.51
N LEU A 142 0.29 -2.48 -21.97
CA LEU A 142 1.01 -3.00 -20.81
C LEU A 142 0.68 -2.22 -19.55
N GLN A 143 0.60 -2.93 -18.43
CA GLN A 143 0.55 -2.36 -17.10
C GLN A 143 1.45 -3.18 -16.17
N LEU A 144 2.17 -2.52 -15.28
CA LEU A 144 2.93 -3.21 -14.23
C LEU A 144 2.19 -3.06 -12.90
N PHE A 145 2.14 -4.15 -12.12
CA PHE A 145 1.59 -4.12 -10.77
C PHE A 145 2.66 -4.60 -9.78
N GLY A 146 3.01 -3.78 -8.80
CA GLY A 146 4.12 -4.10 -7.91
C GLY A 146 3.95 -3.61 -6.48
N PHE A 147 5.00 -3.11 -5.87
CA PHE A 147 5.26 -3.06 -4.44
C PHE A 147 5.26 -1.64 -3.89
N PRO A 148 5.06 -1.47 -2.58
CA PRO A 148 5.08 -0.16 -1.90
C PRO A 148 6.36 0.64 -2.12
N GLU A 149 7.50 -0.04 -2.31
CA GLU A 149 8.81 0.56 -2.54
C GLU A 149 8.84 1.43 -3.79
N TRP A 150 7.98 1.14 -4.79
CA TRP A 150 7.92 1.88 -6.04
C TRP A 150 7.55 3.36 -5.86
N GLN A 151 6.85 3.71 -4.77
CA GLN A 151 6.57 5.12 -4.46
C GLN A 151 7.82 5.96 -4.20
N THR A 152 8.97 5.32 -3.94
CA THR A 152 10.25 6.01 -3.69
C THR A 152 11.08 6.20 -4.96
N PHE A 153 10.64 5.66 -6.08
CA PHE A 153 11.40 5.68 -7.32
C PHE A 153 11.41 7.09 -7.95
N THR A 154 12.60 7.53 -8.37
CA THR A 154 12.84 8.85 -8.94
C THR A 154 13.64 8.74 -10.26
N GLY A 155 13.76 9.85 -10.99
CA GLY A 155 14.54 9.93 -12.21
C GLY A 155 14.01 9.00 -13.31
N LYS A 156 14.89 8.15 -13.89
CA LYS A 156 14.49 7.24 -14.96
C LYS A 156 13.40 6.26 -14.56
N TYR A 157 13.38 5.83 -13.30
CA TYR A 157 12.38 4.88 -12.80
C TYR A 157 10.99 5.53 -12.69
N GLU A 158 10.92 6.80 -12.33
CA GLU A 158 9.66 7.56 -12.33
C GLU A 158 9.07 7.64 -13.74
N ASN A 159 9.90 7.82 -14.77
CA ASN A 159 9.44 7.81 -16.15
C ASN A 159 8.89 6.44 -16.57
N TYR A 160 9.50 5.35 -16.10
CA TYR A 160 8.96 4.01 -16.33
C TYR A 160 7.64 3.76 -15.61
N LEU A 161 7.47 4.29 -14.38
CA LEU A 161 6.19 4.20 -13.67
C LEU A 161 5.05 4.79 -14.50
N LYS A 162 5.27 5.95 -15.12
CA LYS A 162 4.29 6.62 -15.99
C LYS A 162 4.10 5.87 -17.31
N LYS A 163 5.21 5.50 -17.98
CA LYS A 163 5.20 4.85 -19.30
C LYS A 163 4.39 3.56 -19.32
N TYR A 164 4.51 2.75 -18.25
CA TYR A 164 3.84 1.46 -18.15
C TYR A 164 2.58 1.48 -17.26
N ASN A 165 2.00 2.67 -17.02
CA ASN A 165 0.82 2.85 -16.15
C ASN A 165 0.92 2.03 -14.86
N CYS A 166 2.09 2.09 -14.21
CA CYS A 166 2.41 1.24 -13.09
C CYS A 166 1.44 1.44 -11.94
N GLN A 167 1.01 0.32 -11.37
CA GLN A 167 0.25 0.27 -10.14
C GLN A 167 1.10 -0.36 -9.04
N PHE A 168 0.91 0.10 -7.81
CA PHE A 168 1.45 -0.54 -6.63
C PHE A 168 0.51 -0.37 -5.44
N PHE A 169 0.58 -1.31 -4.52
CA PHE A 169 -0.14 -1.20 -3.27
C PHE A 169 0.69 -0.47 -2.21
N THR A 170 0.05 0.25 -1.32
CA THR A 170 0.72 0.89 -0.18
C THR A 170 -0.26 1.19 0.95
N ALA A 171 0.23 1.25 2.19
CA ALA A 171 -0.56 1.65 3.35
C ALA A 171 -0.71 3.19 3.46
N PHE A 172 0.08 3.95 2.71
CA PHE A 172 0.07 5.42 2.74
C PHE A 172 0.63 5.99 1.44
N TYR A 173 0.11 7.13 1.00
CA TYR A 173 0.60 7.80 -0.20
C TYR A 173 0.45 9.32 -0.08
N SER A 174 1.57 10.03 -0.10
CA SER A 174 1.59 11.49 -0.06
C SER A 174 1.33 12.07 -1.44
N GLY A 175 0.26 12.82 -1.57
CA GLY A 175 -0.11 13.47 -2.84
C GLY A 175 -1.49 13.09 -3.36
N SER A 176 -2.19 12.17 -2.70
CA SER A 176 -3.58 11.82 -3.03
C SER A 176 -4.53 13.04 -2.96
N ASN A 177 -4.17 14.06 -2.18
CA ASN A 177 -4.90 15.33 -2.09
C ASN A 177 -3.93 16.52 -2.11
N LYS A 178 -3.44 16.88 -3.30
CA LYS A 178 -2.45 17.96 -3.49
C LYS A 178 -2.83 19.27 -2.80
N HIS A 179 -4.08 19.69 -2.88
CA HIS A 179 -4.52 20.96 -2.29
C HIS A 179 -4.45 20.93 -0.75
N ARG A 180 -4.95 19.87 -0.11
CA ARG A 180 -4.92 19.74 1.35
C ARG A 180 -3.48 19.60 1.86
N THR A 181 -2.66 18.85 1.17
CA THR A 181 -1.23 18.69 1.49
C THR A 181 -0.49 20.03 1.38
N GLN A 182 -0.75 20.84 0.35
CA GLN A 182 -0.16 22.18 0.23
C GLN A 182 -0.60 23.10 1.37
N LEU A 183 -1.88 23.08 1.72
CA LEU A 183 -2.40 23.84 2.86
C LEU A 183 -1.76 23.40 4.18
N PHE A 184 -1.64 22.10 4.41
CA PHE A 184 -0.95 21.56 5.57
C PHE A 184 0.51 22.03 5.62
N ASN A 185 1.27 21.91 4.53
CA ASN A 185 2.67 22.33 4.44
C ASN A 185 2.85 23.84 4.71
N SER A 186 1.92 24.66 4.18
CA SER A 186 1.92 26.09 4.45
C SER A 186 1.73 26.40 5.94
N ARG A 187 0.75 25.74 6.59
CA ARG A 187 0.50 25.89 8.02
C ARG A 187 1.64 25.35 8.86
N PHE A 188 2.20 24.19 8.51
CA PHE A 188 3.34 23.60 9.19
C PHE A 188 4.53 24.56 9.20
N ARG A 189 4.88 25.13 8.04
CA ARG A 189 5.94 26.14 7.91
C ARG A 189 5.65 27.39 8.72
N HIS A 190 4.41 27.85 8.74
CA HIS A 190 4.02 29.03 9.53
C HIS A 190 4.22 28.82 11.04
N TRP A 191 3.80 27.65 11.55
CA TRP A 191 3.86 27.38 13.00
C TRP A 191 5.22 26.91 13.48
N PHE A 192 5.95 26.13 12.68
CA PHE A 192 7.22 25.54 13.08
C PHE A 192 8.45 26.22 12.50
N HIS A 193 8.27 27.22 11.63
CA HIS A 193 9.33 27.97 10.94
C HIS A 193 10.35 27.10 10.19
N GLN A 194 9.92 25.90 9.75
CA GLN A 194 10.73 24.95 8.99
C GLN A 194 9.88 24.10 8.07
N GLU A 195 10.49 23.51 7.06
CA GLU A 195 9.85 22.49 6.23
C GLU A 195 9.71 21.18 6.99
N GLN A 196 8.63 20.43 6.72
CA GLN A 196 8.54 19.07 7.24
C GLN A 196 9.58 18.15 6.58
N TYR A 197 9.91 17.06 7.26
CA TYR A 197 10.77 16.01 6.72
C TYR A 197 10.17 15.43 5.43
N LYS A 198 10.99 15.37 4.36
CA LYS A 198 10.55 14.93 3.01
C LYS A 198 10.69 13.43 2.76
N GLY A 199 11.06 12.65 3.78
CA GLY A 199 11.13 11.19 3.67
C GLY A 199 9.75 10.55 3.58
N ILE A 200 9.73 9.26 3.32
CA ILE A 200 8.53 8.44 3.27
C ILE A 200 8.58 7.40 4.39
N PRO A 201 7.57 7.35 5.28
CA PRO A 201 6.40 8.22 5.41
C PRO A 201 6.75 9.64 5.87
N ARG A 202 5.88 10.60 5.60
CA ARG A 202 5.99 11.97 6.10
C ARG A 202 5.42 12.06 7.51
N TYR A 203 6.28 12.05 8.50
CA TYR A 203 5.85 11.99 9.91
C TYR A 203 4.97 13.15 10.37
N GLY A 204 5.13 14.34 9.78
CA GLY A 204 4.24 15.47 10.06
C GLY A 204 2.80 15.23 9.60
N GLU A 205 2.64 14.70 8.40
CA GLU A 205 1.33 14.31 7.85
C GLU A 205 0.73 13.14 8.62
N LEU A 206 1.53 12.12 8.97
CA LEU A 206 1.11 11.00 9.81
C LEU A 206 0.57 11.47 11.17
N GLY A 207 1.31 12.33 11.87
CA GLY A 207 0.88 12.86 13.16
C GLY A 207 -0.40 13.68 13.07
N TYR A 208 -0.51 14.51 12.02
CA TYR A 208 -1.73 15.28 11.75
C TYR A 208 -2.93 14.36 11.45
N ASP A 209 -2.78 13.38 10.56
CA ASP A 209 -3.85 12.48 10.19
C ASP A 209 -4.37 11.67 11.38
N ILE A 210 -3.45 11.15 12.21
CA ILE A 210 -3.81 10.43 13.44
C ILE A 210 -4.55 11.35 14.40
N GLY A 211 -3.98 12.51 14.72
CA GLY A 211 -4.59 13.46 15.65
C GLY A 211 -5.97 13.90 15.18
N ALA A 212 -6.09 14.30 13.92
CA ALA A 212 -7.35 14.76 13.35
C ALA A 212 -8.41 13.64 13.29
N TYR A 213 -8.02 12.42 12.94
CA TYR A 213 -8.91 11.26 12.93
C TYR A 213 -9.56 11.02 14.31
N PHE A 214 -8.73 10.87 15.33
CA PHE A 214 -9.22 10.56 16.67
C PHE A 214 -9.94 11.74 17.32
N ILE A 215 -9.43 12.96 17.21
CA ILE A 215 -10.08 14.16 17.78
C ILE A 215 -11.46 14.40 17.15
N LYS A 216 -11.52 14.34 15.80
CA LYS A 216 -12.79 14.52 15.11
C LYS A 216 -13.76 13.39 15.41
N GLY A 217 -13.31 12.12 15.41
CA GLY A 217 -14.16 10.99 15.73
C GLY A 217 -14.72 11.06 17.15
N LEU A 218 -13.92 11.44 18.14
CA LEU A 218 -14.37 11.66 19.52
C LEU A 218 -15.33 12.85 19.65
N ASN A 219 -15.12 13.92 18.87
CA ASN A 219 -16.05 15.05 18.85
C ASN A 219 -17.40 14.66 18.24
N ASP A 220 -17.42 13.86 17.19
CA ASP A 220 -18.64 13.51 16.46
C ASP A 220 -19.45 12.40 17.17
N PHE A 221 -18.79 11.46 17.87
CA PHE A 221 -19.41 10.27 18.47
C PHE A 221 -19.21 10.14 19.99
N GLY A 222 -18.40 10.98 20.61
CA GLY A 222 -18.13 10.92 22.06
C GLY A 222 -17.56 9.56 22.49
N SER A 223 -18.08 9.02 23.59
CA SER A 223 -17.65 7.72 24.15
C SER A 223 -18.00 6.52 23.26
N SER A 224 -18.96 6.66 22.33
CA SER A 224 -19.36 5.60 21.39
C SER A 224 -18.51 5.56 20.10
N PHE A 225 -17.46 6.37 20.00
CA PHE A 225 -16.62 6.45 18.81
C PHE A 225 -16.09 5.08 18.37
N TYR A 226 -15.59 4.27 19.30
CA TYR A 226 -15.00 2.97 18.99
C TYR A 226 -15.99 1.92 18.49
N GLU A 227 -17.27 2.08 18.83
CA GLU A 227 -18.36 1.24 18.35
C GLU A 227 -18.81 1.66 16.95
N ASN A 228 -18.57 2.93 16.59
CA ASN A 228 -18.99 3.54 15.33
C ASN A 228 -17.88 3.67 14.27
N LEU A 229 -16.73 3.04 14.45
CA LEU A 229 -15.61 3.14 13.51
C LEU A 229 -15.98 2.76 12.06
N HIS A 230 -16.90 1.79 11.89
CA HIS A 230 -17.37 1.34 10.58
C HIS A 230 -18.24 2.38 9.85
N ASN A 231 -18.85 3.32 10.59
CA ASN A 231 -19.65 4.43 10.05
C ASN A 231 -18.86 5.73 9.95
N TYR A 232 -17.63 5.75 10.48
CA TYR A 232 -16.82 6.96 10.52
C TYR A 232 -15.90 7.05 9.30
N SER A 233 -16.08 8.08 8.50
CA SER A 233 -15.24 8.39 7.35
C SER A 233 -14.39 9.64 7.62
N TYR A 234 -13.10 9.53 7.41
CA TYR A 234 -12.15 10.63 7.51
C TYR A 234 -11.27 10.69 6.26
N MET A 235 -11.20 11.87 5.64
CA MET A 235 -10.32 12.09 4.50
C MET A 235 -8.94 12.51 5.01
N SER A 236 -7.99 11.60 5.01
CA SER A 236 -6.60 11.81 5.40
C SER A 236 -5.80 12.61 4.37
N LEU A 237 -4.61 13.08 4.76
CA LEU A 237 -3.61 13.64 3.84
C LEU A 237 -2.81 12.55 3.15
N GLU A 238 -2.34 11.56 3.92
CA GLU A 238 -1.44 10.50 3.46
C GLU A 238 -1.89 9.12 3.94
N PHE A 239 -2.43 9.00 5.17
CA PHE A 239 -2.74 7.74 5.84
C PHE A 239 -4.24 7.48 5.93
N PRO A 240 -4.82 6.65 5.06
CA PRO A 240 -6.20 6.23 5.23
C PRO A 240 -6.36 5.29 6.43
N PHE A 241 -7.54 5.32 7.06
CA PHE A 241 -7.85 4.50 8.22
C PHE A 241 -9.02 3.57 7.94
N ASN A 242 -8.81 2.29 8.20
CA ASN A 242 -9.83 1.25 8.24
C ASN A 242 -9.49 0.28 9.37
N PHE A 243 -10.06 0.50 10.55
CA PHE A 243 -9.73 -0.26 11.74
C PHE A 243 -10.60 -1.50 11.88
N GLU A 244 -9.96 -2.66 11.97
CA GLU A 244 -10.59 -3.94 12.19
C GLU A 244 -10.02 -4.63 13.43
N LYS A 245 -10.87 -5.33 14.17
CA LYS A 245 -10.47 -6.23 15.26
C LYS A 245 -10.27 -7.64 14.73
N LYS A 246 -9.28 -8.35 15.28
CA LYS A 246 -9.11 -9.78 15.03
C LYS A 246 -10.16 -10.63 15.77
N ASN A 247 -10.52 -10.20 16.96
CA ASN A 247 -11.53 -10.81 17.84
C ASN A 247 -12.03 -9.77 18.87
N SER A 248 -12.97 -10.14 19.74
CA SER A 248 -13.60 -9.23 20.70
C SER A 248 -12.66 -8.66 21.76
N TRP A 249 -11.58 -9.36 22.10
CA TRP A 249 -10.59 -8.92 23.09
C TRP A 249 -9.30 -8.36 22.50
N SER A 250 -9.14 -8.39 21.19
CA SER A 250 -8.03 -7.70 20.54
C SER A 250 -8.27 -6.20 20.43
N GLY A 251 -7.18 -5.45 20.26
CA GLY A 251 -7.22 -4.08 19.78
C GLY A 251 -7.54 -3.99 18.28
N PHE A 252 -7.38 -2.82 17.74
CA PHE A 252 -7.72 -2.46 16.37
C PHE A 252 -6.46 -2.39 15.51
N GLN A 253 -6.51 -2.99 14.33
CA GLN A 253 -5.45 -2.90 13.31
C GLN A 253 -5.96 -2.12 12.11
N ASN A 254 -5.17 -1.17 11.64
CA ASN A 254 -5.47 -0.47 10.40
C ASN A 254 -5.23 -1.40 9.20
N LYS A 255 -6.29 -1.79 8.52
CA LYS A 255 -6.27 -2.65 7.31
C LYS A 255 -6.37 -1.85 6.01
N SER A 256 -6.22 -0.54 6.09
CA SER A 256 -6.34 0.30 4.90
C SER A 256 -5.19 0.05 3.93
N ILE A 257 -5.54 -0.11 2.66
CA ILE A 257 -4.61 -0.25 1.53
C ILE A 257 -5.08 0.63 0.38
N LEU A 258 -4.16 1.36 -0.17
CA LEU A 258 -4.30 2.12 -1.41
C LEU A 258 -3.72 1.32 -2.57
N ILE A 259 -4.34 1.42 -3.74
CA ILE A 259 -3.72 1.09 -5.01
C ILE A 259 -3.46 2.41 -5.72
N VAL A 260 -2.19 2.72 -5.89
CA VAL A 260 -1.72 3.94 -6.57
C VAL A 260 -1.43 3.60 -8.02
N THR A 261 -1.90 4.44 -8.95
CA THR A 261 -1.66 4.27 -10.38
C THR A 261 -0.96 5.50 -10.93
N HIS A 262 0.22 5.33 -11.50
CA HIS A 262 0.89 6.39 -12.26
C HIS A 262 0.41 6.37 -13.69
N LEU A 263 -0.18 7.46 -14.18
CA LEU A 263 -0.67 7.56 -15.54
C LEU A 263 0.33 8.31 -16.45
N MET A 264 0.24 8.06 -17.76
CA MET A 264 1.13 8.66 -18.76
C MET A 264 1.03 10.19 -18.79
N ASP A 265 -0.12 10.77 -18.47
CA ASP A 265 -0.34 12.22 -18.38
C ASP A 265 0.28 12.85 -17.12
N GLY A 266 0.91 12.05 -16.27
CA GLY A 266 1.52 12.48 -15.02
C GLY A 266 0.53 12.63 -13.86
N SER A 267 -0.74 12.25 -14.04
CA SER A 267 -1.69 12.10 -12.92
C SER A 267 -1.40 10.82 -12.13
N VAL A 268 -1.84 10.81 -10.88
CA VAL A 268 -1.67 9.71 -9.94
C VAL A 268 -2.98 9.46 -9.20
#